data_d8448dfe7ab4373f9ef2e47f3f0e22ff
#
_entry.id   d8448dfe7ab4373f9ef2e47f3f0e22ff
#
_cell.length_a   1.000
_cell.length_b   1.000
_cell.length_c   1.000
_cell.angle_alpha   90.00
_cell.angle_beta   90.00
_cell.angle_gamma   90.00
#
_symmetry.space_group_name_H-M   'P 1'
#
loop_
_entity.id
_entity.type
_entity.pdbx_description
1 polymer ?
#
loop_
_entity_poly.entity_id
_entity_poly.type
_entity_poly.pdbx_seq_one_letter_code
_entity_poly.pdbx_strand_id
1 'polypeptide(L)'
;MVEIRTAQEFSFFDLLDIAWEMARTTFLEVVHEVLETMDQALLETRDKKRYEAKQFCERGFEVGLGYLQFTRRQYWDREKQDWAYLLDEVLQIPEGQRVSDWLKAKAVEAAADARSYRAAADEIQRQFGYRALSHESIRQYTVQVGEVLAKQMARPQSEKERRHAGLVFVETDGFWPGMQQRRKREVRVAVTYEGWEKRSPGSEAQTLVHRQDMVIPWGQDVWEQVRDQLELEYDLSETWVVINGDRAAWIRQGVGYFPRALYQVDRFHLVRDLKRALRKQAEYEAEAQEAVQAGDADRVLRVLTLAEKGAKEAKERDVIRKLRRDLATMPEAICDYRVQLRARGVSTEELRGMGVAESAVARYSARLRQGGGRSWSPDGLMAMAHVLVAKFRGILRLAVRHTERLAGLEEALSEAPVRARQRVMDTVSERLDWARHGHMPALDLGRNASGGLSRTFRRLIYSAAS
;
A
#
# COMPACT_ATOMS: atom_id res chain seq x y z
N MET A 1 32.76 -19.00 1.57
CA MET A 1 34.20 -18.89 1.87
C MET A 1 34.67 -17.55 1.29
N VAL A 2 34.93 -16.56 2.15
CA VAL A 2 35.59 -15.32 1.71
C VAL A 2 37.08 -15.62 1.75
N GLU A 3 37.72 -15.68 0.59
CA GLU A 3 39.17 -15.69 0.54
C GLU A 3 39.67 -14.32 1.03
N ILE A 4 40.27 -14.27 2.22
CA ILE A 4 40.89 -13.05 2.71
C ILE A 4 42.24 -12.94 1.99
N ARG A 5 42.30 -11.97 1.09
CA ARG A 5 43.51 -11.54 0.43
C ARG A 5 44.50 -10.95 1.46
N THR A 6 45.76 -10.88 1.12
CA THR A 6 46.85 -10.42 2.02
C THR A 6 46.54 -9.08 2.68
N ALA A 7 47.09 -8.79 3.85
CA ALA A 7 46.83 -7.60 4.66
C ALA A 7 46.99 -6.25 3.91
N GLN A 8 47.67 -6.25 2.76
CA GLN A 8 47.83 -5.07 1.88
C GLN A 8 46.64 -4.81 0.93
N GLU A 9 45.73 -5.77 0.79
CA GLU A 9 44.57 -5.68 -0.12
C GLU A 9 43.22 -5.50 0.61
N PHE A 10 43.23 -5.46 1.96
CA PHE A 10 42.00 -5.28 2.77
C PHE A 10 41.51 -3.83 2.66
N SER A 11 40.32 -3.66 2.11
CA SER A 11 39.70 -2.35 1.89
C SER A 11 38.67 -2.01 2.97
N PHE A 12 38.29 -0.74 3.04
CA PHE A 12 37.18 -0.30 3.88
C PHE A 12 35.84 -1.00 3.49
N PHE A 13 35.68 -1.36 2.22
CA PHE A 13 34.55 -2.12 1.72
C PHE A 13 34.49 -3.52 2.35
N ASP A 14 35.61 -4.24 2.38
CA ASP A 14 35.70 -5.56 3.03
C ASP A 14 35.38 -5.48 4.52
N LEU A 15 35.79 -4.40 5.18
CA LEU A 15 35.43 -4.15 6.58
C LEU A 15 33.90 -4.01 6.77
N LEU A 16 33.24 -3.29 5.87
CA LEU A 16 31.78 -3.10 5.94
C LEU A 16 31.03 -4.41 5.67
N ASP A 17 31.51 -5.24 4.75
CA ASP A 17 30.91 -6.55 4.48
C ASP A 17 31.02 -7.47 5.71
N ILE A 18 32.19 -7.51 6.36
CA ILE A 18 32.38 -8.25 7.59
C ILE A 18 31.45 -7.74 8.70
N ALA A 19 31.37 -6.41 8.86
CA ALA A 19 30.50 -5.80 9.85
C ALA A 19 29.02 -6.13 9.60
N TRP A 20 28.62 -6.19 8.33
CA TRP A 20 27.25 -6.59 7.94
C TRP A 20 26.97 -8.05 8.31
N GLU A 21 27.86 -8.99 7.99
CA GLU A 21 27.71 -10.39 8.35
C GLU A 21 27.69 -10.59 9.87
N MET A 22 28.50 -9.82 10.60
CA MET A 22 28.45 -9.83 12.07
C MET A 22 27.10 -9.33 12.60
N ALA A 23 26.56 -8.25 12.04
CA ALA A 23 25.27 -7.71 12.43
C ALA A 23 24.14 -8.72 12.19
N ARG A 24 24.19 -9.45 11.08
CA ARG A 24 23.23 -10.53 10.78
C ARG A 24 23.30 -11.66 11.81
N THR A 25 24.49 -12.12 12.10
CA THR A 25 24.73 -13.19 13.10
C THR A 25 24.23 -12.77 14.48
N THR A 26 24.60 -11.56 14.90
CA THR A 26 24.16 -10.98 16.17
C THR A 26 22.64 -10.86 16.25
N PHE A 27 21.99 -10.43 15.17
CA PHE A 27 20.54 -10.37 15.12
C PHE A 27 19.90 -11.75 15.39
N LEU A 28 20.38 -12.80 14.73
CA LEU A 28 19.86 -14.16 14.91
C LEU A 28 20.10 -14.68 16.32
N GLU A 29 21.30 -14.44 16.89
CA GLU A 29 21.66 -14.83 18.25
C GLU A 29 20.78 -14.13 19.29
N VAL A 30 20.57 -12.84 19.17
CA VAL A 30 19.71 -12.05 20.08
C VAL A 30 18.27 -12.54 20.02
N VAL A 31 17.72 -12.75 18.83
CA VAL A 31 16.35 -13.24 18.69
C VAL A 31 16.21 -14.66 19.26
N HIS A 32 17.17 -15.53 19.00
CA HIS A 32 17.21 -16.88 19.55
C HIS A 32 17.19 -16.86 21.09
N GLU A 33 18.07 -16.07 21.72
CA GLU A 33 18.17 -15.94 23.17
C GLU A 33 16.86 -15.40 23.79
N VAL A 34 16.23 -14.42 23.14
CA VAL A 34 14.94 -13.90 23.59
C VAL A 34 13.86 -14.97 23.54
N LEU A 35 13.78 -15.77 22.48
CA LEU A 35 12.79 -16.84 22.35
C LEU A 35 12.98 -17.93 23.41
N GLU A 36 14.21 -18.35 23.69
CA GLU A 36 14.50 -19.31 24.73
C GLU A 36 14.17 -18.77 26.14
N THR A 37 14.46 -17.49 26.39
CA THR A 37 14.10 -16.84 27.65
C THR A 37 12.58 -16.75 27.81
N MET A 38 11.84 -16.43 26.75
CA MET A 38 10.38 -16.45 26.77
C MET A 38 9.81 -17.84 27.05
N ASP A 39 10.34 -18.86 26.40
CA ASP A 39 9.91 -20.25 26.62
C ASP A 39 10.15 -20.69 28.06
N GLN A 40 11.29 -20.31 28.66
CA GLN A 40 11.58 -20.57 30.08
C GLN A 40 10.63 -19.83 31.03
N ALA A 41 10.32 -18.56 30.74
CA ALA A 41 9.37 -17.78 31.54
C ALA A 41 7.95 -18.39 31.47
N LEU A 42 7.54 -18.88 30.29
CA LEU A 42 6.27 -19.58 30.12
C LEU A 42 6.22 -20.91 30.89
N LEU A 43 7.32 -21.66 30.92
CA LEU A 43 7.40 -22.87 31.77
C LEU A 43 7.14 -22.58 33.27
N GLU A 44 7.69 -21.46 33.78
CA GLU A 44 7.55 -21.07 35.16
C GLU A 44 6.15 -20.61 35.54
N THR A 45 5.51 -19.89 34.62
CA THR A 45 4.26 -19.15 34.86
C THR A 45 3.00 -19.83 34.34
N ARG A 46 3.13 -20.95 33.60
CA ARG A 46 2.00 -21.69 33.05
C ARG A 46 1.03 -22.22 34.12
N ASP A 47 -0.19 -22.45 33.78
CA ASP A 47 -1.08 -23.29 34.61
C ASP A 47 -0.61 -24.74 34.58
N LYS A 48 0.02 -25.18 35.68
CA LYS A 48 0.55 -26.55 35.85
C LYS A 48 -0.55 -27.60 35.93
N LYS A 49 -1.80 -27.22 36.23
CA LYS A 49 -2.93 -28.18 36.26
C LYS A 49 -3.37 -28.49 34.83
N ARG A 50 -3.35 -27.50 33.94
CA ARG A 50 -3.73 -27.62 32.54
C ARG A 50 -2.59 -28.09 31.65
N TYR A 51 -1.43 -27.44 31.72
CA TYR A 51 -0.31 -27.67 30.79
C TYR A 51 0.79 -28.52 31.44
N GLU A 52 0.93 -29.76 30.96
CA GLU A 52 1.99 -30.66 31.35
C GLU A 52 3.19 -30.58 30.38
N ALA A 53 4.35 -30.12 30.85
CA ALA A 53 5.55 -30.03 29.99
C ALA A 53 6.04 -31.42 29.60
N LYS A 54 6.35 -31.66 28.34
CA LYS A 54 6.79 -32.96 27.81
C LYS A 54 8.21 -32.90 27.27
N GLN A 55 8.43 -32.40 26.09
CA GLN A 55 9.71 -32.42 25.39
C GLN A 55 10.04 -31.09 24.71
N PHE A 56 11.27 -30.96 24.25
CA PHE A 56 11.69 -29.89 23.39
C PHE A 56 11.44 -30.25 21.93
N CYS A 57 10.99 -29.28 21.16
CA CYS A 57 10.81 -29.40 19.72
C CYS A 57 11.50 -28.23 19.00
N GLU A 58 12.26 -28.58 17.94
CA GLU A 58 12.88 -27.57 17.10
C GLU A 58 11.84 -26.82 16.27
N ARG A 59 12.11 -25.56 16.06
CA ARG A 59 11.34 -24.66 15.19
C ARG A 59 12.29 -23.75 14.42
N GLY A 60 11.93 -23.44 13.18
CA GLY A 60 12.75 -22.51 12.39
C GLY A 60 11.95 -21.71 11.40
N PHE A 61 12.45 -20.51 11.12
CA PHE A 61 11.88 -19.54 10.20
C PHE A 61 12.93 -18.88 9.33
N GLU A 62 12.54 -18.58 8.11
CA GLU A 62 13.22 -17.61 7.29
C GLU A 62 12.82 -16.19 7.73
N VAL A 63 13.78 -15.39 8.21
CA VAL A 63 13.53 -14.06 8.77
C VAL A 63 14.14 -12.92 7.92
N GLY A 64 14.73 -13.24 6.77
CA GLY A 64 15.35 -12.27 5.86
C GLY A 64 16.81 -11.98 6.16
N LEU A 65 17.22 -11.91 7.43
CA LEU A 65 18.62 -11.80 7.83
C LEU A 65 19.27 -13.17 8.05
N GLY A 66 18.55 -14.26 7.79
CA GLY A 66 19.00 -15.63 7.88
C GLY A 66 17.89 -16.56 8.31
N TYR A 67 18.22 -17.84 8.44
CA TYR A 67 17.32 -18.86 8.99
C TYR A 67 17.47 -18.89 10.51
N LEU A 68 16.41 -18.46 11.22
CA LEU A 68 16.33 -18.50 12.67
C LEU A 68 15.86 -19.88 13.11
N GLN A 69 16.68 -20.59 13.86
CA GLN A 69 16.35 -21.89 14.46
C GLN A 69 16.38 -21.78 15.99
N PHE A 70 15.39 -22.31 16.67
CA PHE A 70 15.30 -22.31 18.12
C PHE A 70 14.54 -23.53 18.62
N THR A 71 14.67 -23.83 19.93
CA THR A 71 13.93 -24.89 20.60
C THR A 71 12.81 -24.29 21.43
N ARG A 72 11.68 -24.97 21.48
CA ARG A 72 10.55 -24.64 22.33
C ARG A 72 9.94 -25.88 22.98
N ARG A 73 9.27 -25.69 24.10
CA ARG A 73 8.64 -26.79 24.83
C ARG A 73 7.29 -27.13 24.22
N GLN A 74 7.07 -28.45 24.13
CA GLN A 74 5.78 -29.03 23.82
C GLN A 74 5.08 -29.36 25.12
N TYR A 75 3.80 -29.01 25.22
CA TYR A 75 2.94 -29.26 26.36
C TYR A 75 1.78 -30.15 25.96
N TRP A 76 1.28 -30.96 26.91
CA TRP A 76 -0.01 -31.61 26.80
C TRP A 76 -1.05 -30.74 27.49
N ASP A 77 -2.03 -30.22 26.74
CA ASP A 77 -3.17 -29.46 27.27
C ASP A 77 -4.24 -30.48 27.75
N ARG A 78 -4.40 -30.60 29.04
CA ARG A 78 -5.33 -31.56 29.67
C ARG A 78 -6.79 -31.15 29.44
N GLU A 79 -7.10 -29.90 29.22
CA GLU A 79 -8.45 -29.43 28.91
C GLU A 79 -8.85 -29.75 27.48
N LYS A 80 -7.97 -29.43 26.52
CA LYS A 80 -8.20 -29.68 25.10
C LYS A 80 -7.91 -31.11 24.67
N GLN A 81 -7.21 -31.90 25.49
CA GLN A 81 -6.71 -33.23 25.17
C GLN A 81 -5.88 -33.24 23.89
N ASP A 82 -5.00 -32.25 23.72
CA ASP A 82 -4.19 -32.05 22.54
C ASP A 82 -2.81 -31.46 22.88
N TRP A 83 -1.94 -31.42 21.87
CA TRP A 83 -0.62 -30.81 21.99
C TRP A 83 -0.70 -29.29 21.89
N ALA A 84 0.06 -28.59 22.75
CA ALA A 84 0.17 -27.14 22.77
C ALA A 84 1.64 -26.69 22.75
N TYR A 85 1.88 -25.54 22.11
CA TYR A 85 3.15 -24.84 22.13
C TYR A 85 2.94 -23.43 22.64
N LEU A 86 3.08 -23.21 23.93
CA LEU A 86 2.76 -21.93 24.56
C LEU A 86 3.53 -20.74 23.97
N LEU A 87 4.78 -20.97 23.56
CA LEU A 87 5.56 -19.93 22.89
C LEU A 87 4.96 -19.54 21.53
N ASP A 88 4.53 -20.53 20.73
CA ASP A 88 3.89 -20.27 19.45
C ASP A 88 2.54 -19.55 19.65
N GLU A 89 1.76 -19.93 20.66
CA GLU A 89 0.48 -19.29 21.00
C GLU A 89 0.67 -17.82 21.39
N VAL A 90 1.61 -17.52 22.29
CA VAL A 90 1.91 -16.16 22.75
C VAL A 90 2.44 -15.28 21.62
N LEU A 91 3.29 -15.83 20.77
CA LEU A 91 3.84 -15.12 19.60
C LEU A 91 2.92 -15.17 18.38
N GLN A 92 1.81 -15.90 18.48
CA GLN A 92 0.86 -16.14 17.39
C GLN A 92 1.53 -16.65 16.11
N ILE A 93 2.39 -17.65 16.30
CA ILE A 93 3.08 -18.31 15.19
C ILE A 93 2.22 -19.46 14.70
N PRO A 94 1.61 -19.38 13.51
CA PRO A 94 0.79 -20.46 12.98
C PRO A 94 1.57 -21.76 12.81
N GLU A 95 0.88 -22.88 12.98
CA GLU A 95 1.44 -24.18 12.67
C GLU A 95 1.92 -24.25 11.20
N GLY A 96 3.07 -24.88 10.96
CA GLY A 96 3.62 -25.03 9.61
C GLY A 96 4.22 -23.76 8.99
N GLN A 97 4.15 -22.60 9.64
CA GLN A 97 4.77 -21.37 9.12
C GLN A 97 6.30 -21.51 9.03
N ARG A 98 6.85 -21.23 7.85
CA ARG A 98 8.30 -21.31 7.56
C ARG A 98 8.95 -19.95 7.24
N VAL A 99 8.16 -18.91 7.09
CA VAL A 99 8.61 -17.56 6.75
C VAL A 99 7.96 -16.60 7.74
N SER A 100 8.76 -15.74 8.35
CA SER A 100 8.27 -14.75 9.31
C SER A 100 7.36 -13.73 8.63
N ASP A 101 6.37 -13.22 9.37
CA ASP A 101 5.46 -12.18 8.85
C ASP A 101 6.21 -10.89 8.54
N TRP A 102 7.32 -10.64 9.25
CA TRP A 102 8.19 -9.53 8.94
C TRP A 102 8.80 -9.63 7.54
N LEU A 103 9.30 -10.81 7.15
CA LEU A 103 9.83 -11.04 5.79
C LEU A 103 8.72 -11.06 4.74
N LYS A 104 7.54 -11.62 5.05
CA LYS A 104 6.37 -11.54 4.17
C LYS A 104 5.97 -10.08 3.91
N ALA A 105 5.96 -9.23 4.94
CA ALA A 105 5.67 -7.80 4.80
C ALA A 105 6.67 -7.11 3.89
N LYS A 106 7.97 -7.36 4.08
CA LYS A 106 9.04 -6.85 3.21
C LYS A 106 8.88 -7.31 1.76
N ALA A 107 8.51 -8.57 1.56
CA ALA A 107 8.28 -9.12 0.23
C ALA A 107 7.08 -8.47 -0.48
N VAL A 108 5.99 -8.21 0.23
CA VAL A 108 4.81 -7.53 -0.33
C VAL A 108 5.11 -6.05 -0.62
N GLU A 109 5.84 -5.35 0.26
CA GLU A 109 6.33 -3.99 -0.01
C GLU A 109 7.19 -3.97 -1.29
N ALA A 110 8.17 -4.86 -1.40
CA ALA A 110 9.02 -4.96 -2.58
C ALA A 110 8.21 -5.30 -3.84
N ALA A 111 7.20 -6.18 -3.75
CA ALA A 111 6.30 -6.50 -4.87
C ALA A 111 5.47 -5.31 -5.34
N ALA A 112 5.08 -4.43 -4.43
CA ALA A 112 4.33 -3.20 -4.74
C ALA A 112 5.20 -2.15 -5.44
N ASP A 113 6.53 -2.13 -5.19
CA ASP A 113 7.48 -1.19 -5.79
C ASP A 113 8.10 -1.70 -7.08
N ALA A 114 8.40 -2.99 -7.14
CA ALA A 114 9.12 -3.59 -8.23
C ALA A 114 8.26 -3.73 -9.51
N ARG A 115 8.92 -3.83 -10.65
CA ARG A 115 8.27 -4.04 -11.95
C ARG A 115 7.61 -5.42 -12.08
N SER A 116 8.08 -6.42 -11.34
CA SER A 116 7.58 -7.79 -11.37
C SER A 116 7.89 -8.49 -10.05
N TYR A 117 7.26 -9.65 -9.80
CA TYR A 117 7.60 -10.49 -8.65
C TYR A 117 9.04 -11.03 -8.71
N ARG A 118 9.60 -11.23 -9.90
CA ARG A 118 11.03 -11.58 -10.05
C ARG A 118 11.92 -10.42 -9.62
N ALA A 119 11.65 -9.21 -10.09
CA ALA A 119 12.39 -8.04 -9.67
C ALA A 119 12.26 -7.77 -8.16
N ALA A 120 11.10 -8.10 -7.57
CA ALA A 120 10.94 -8.05 -6.11
C ALA A 120 11.81 -9.10 -5.38
N ALA A 121 11.91 -10.32 -5.93
CA ALA A 121 12.81 -11.34 -5.37
C ALA A 121 14.29 -10.94 -5.48
N ASP A 122 14.68 -10.31 -6.60
CA ASP A 122 16.01 -9.79 -6.79
C ASP A 122 16.32 -8.62 -5.83
N GLU A 123 15.31 -7.79 -5.52
CA GLU A 123 15.43 -6.72 -4.54
C GLU A 123 15.63 -7.27 -3.12
N ILE A 124 14.83 -8.26 -2.72
CA ILE A 124 14.98 -8.97 -1.44
C ILE A 124 16.37 -9.61 -1.35
N GLN A 125 16.83 -10.25 -2.43
CA GLN A 125 18.17 -10.83 -2.48
C GLN A 125 19.28 -9.78 -2.32
N ARG A 126 19.15 -8.63 -2.97
CA ARG A 126 20.12 -7.52 -2.80
C ARG A 126 20.12 -6.95 -1.40
N GLN A 127 18.93 -6.81 -0.79
CA GLN A 127 18.79 -6.26 0.55
C GLN A 127 19.38 -7.18 1.64
N PHE A 128 19.24 -8.48 1.49
CA PHE A 128 19.64 -9.45 2.52
C PHE A 128 20.90 -10.26 2.17
N GLY A 129 21.45 -10.09 0.97
CA GLY A 129 22.69 -10.78 0.54
C GLY A 129 22.48 -12.21 0.03
N TYR A 130 21.26 -12.76 0.15
CA TYR A 130 20.92 -14.12 -0.33
C TYR A 130 19.45 -14.22 -0.76
N ARG A 131 19.12 -15.26 -1.49
CA ARG A 131 17.76 -15.47 -2.01
C ARG A 131 16.83 -16.08 -0.96
N ALA A 132 16.31 -15.25 -0.05
CA ALA A 132 15.41 -15.66 1.01
C ALA A 132 14.05 -16.17 0.50
N LEU A 133 13.53 -15.62 -0.62
CA LEU A 133 12.22 -15.96 -1.16
C LEU A 133 12.24 -16.16 -2.67
N SER A 134 11.42 -17.09 -3.15
CA SER A 134 11.13 -17.21 -4.58
C SER A 134 10.14 -16.14 -5.04
N HIS A 135 10.17 -15.80 -6.32
CA HIS A 135 9.19 -14.87 -6.90
C HIS A 135 7.75 -15.41 -6.80
N GLU A 136 7.58 -16.72 -6.79
CA GLU A 136 6.28 -17.36 -6.64
C GLU A 136 5.76 -17.24 -5.20
N SER A 137 6.62 -17.43 -4.20
CA SER A 137 6.25 -17.18 -2.80
C SER A 137 5.83 -15.72 -2.58
N ILE A 138 6.56 -14.76 -3.16
CA ILE A 138 6.20 -13.34 -3.10
C ILE A 138 4.85 -13.08 -3.74
N ARG A 139 4.57 -13.71 -4.89
CA ARG A 139 3.26 -13.61 -5.55
C ARG A 139 2.15 -14.12 -4.65
N GLN A 140 2.33 -15.29 -4.05
CA GLN A 140 1.34 -15.91 -3.17
C GLN A 140 1.05 -15.02 -1.95
N TYR A 141 2.08 -14.50 -1.29
CA TYR A 141 1.89 -13.56 -0.15
C TYR A 141 1.18 -12.28 -0.57
N THR A 142 1.52 -11.74 -1.75
CA THR A 142 0.84 -10.54 -2.27
C THR A 142 -0.64 -10.78 -2.52
N VAL A 143 -0.99 -11.95 -3.07
CA VAL A 143 -2.40 -12.32 -3.30
C VAL A 143 -3.14 -12.48 -1.98
N GLN A 144 -2.59 -13.22 -1.02
CA GLN A 144 -3.19 -13.41 0.30
C GLN A 144 -3.45 -12.09 1.02
N VAL A 145 -2.44 -11.21 1.05
CA VAL A 145 -2.57 -9.88 1.67
C VAL A 145 -3.62 -9.04 0.95
N GLY A 146 -3.62 -9.05 -0.38
CA GLY A 146 -4.61 -8.31 -1.18
C GLY A 146 -6.05 -8.77 -0.95
N GLU A 147 -6.29 -10.08 -0.82
CA GLU A 147 -7.61 -10.64 -0.51
C GLU A 147 -8.10 -10.24 0.90
N VAL A 148 -7.21 -10.25 1.89
CA VAL A 148 -7.56 -9.80 3.24
C VAL A 148 -7.87 -8.31 3.26
N LEU A 149 -7.06 -7.49 2.57
CA LEU A 149 -7.32 -6.05 2.41
C LEU A 149 -8.67 -5.78 1.74
N ALA A 150 -9.02 -6.54 0.69
CA ALA A 150 -10.32 -6.43 0.04
C ALA A 150 -11.47 -6.65 1.02
N LYS A 151 -11.38 -7.69 1.87
CA LYS A 151 -12.38 -8.00 2.89
C LYS A 151 -12.46 -6.92 3.99
N GLN A 152 -11.31 -6.36 4.38
CA GLN A 152 -11.26 -5.29 5.40
C GLN A 152 -11.83 -3.98 4.89
N MET A 153 -11.55 -3.63 3.62
CA MET A 153 -12.08 -2.43 2.98
C MET A 153 -13.60 -2.51 2.75
N ALA A 154 -14.15 -3.71 2.59
CA ALA A 154 -15.59 -3.95 2.44
C ALA A 154 -16.36 -3.98 3.78
N ARG A 155 -15.67 -3.99 4.93
CA ARG A 155 -16.36 -3.99 6.24
C ARG A 155 -16.72 -2.58 6.65
N PRO A 156 -17.97 -2.34 7.12
CA PRO A 156 -18.31 -1.08 7.75
C PRO A 156 -17.37 -0.86 8.95
N GLN A 157 -16.70 0.29 8.99
CA GLN A 157 -15.98 0.69 10.19
C GLN A 157 -17.00 0.88 11.30
N SER A 158 -16.62 0.52 12.56
CA SER A 158 -17.49 0.70 13.72
C SER A 158 -18.06 2.12 13.75
N GLU A 159 -19.25 2.29 14.37
CA GLU A 159 -19.98 3.55 14.54
C GLU A 159 -19.06 4.73 14.98
N LYS A 160 -18.33 5.28 14.04
CA LYS A 160 -17.72 6.59 14.20
C LYS A 160 -18.76 7.63 13.85
N GLU A 161 -18.81 8.68 14.63
CA GLU A 161 -19.58 9.86 14.32
C GLU A 161 -19.26 10.33 12.89
N ARG A 162 -20.27 10.39 12.02
CA ARG A 162 -20.11 10.82 10.63
C ARG A 162 -19.67 12.29 10.61
N ARG A 163 -18.73 12.59 9.76
CA ARG A 163 -18.24 13.97 9.59
C ARG A 163 -19.25 14.80 8.80
N HIS A 164 -19.40 16.04 9.19
CA HIS A 164 -20.12 17.05 8.42
C HIS A 164 -19.12 17.79 7.52
N ALA A 165 -19.11 17.48 6.23
CA ALA A 165 -18.34 18.20 5.24
C ALA A 165 -19.32 18.91 4.30
N GLY A 166 -19.17 20.22 4.11
CA GLY A 166 -20.02 20.97 3.17
C GLY A 166 -19.77 20.56 1.71
N LEU A 167 -18.58 20.00 1.43
CA LEU A 167 -18.14 19.66 0.09
C LEU A 167 -17.19 18.44 0.13
N VAL A 168 -17.41 17.51 -0.78
CA VAL A 168 -16.52 16.37 -1.05
C VAL A 168 -16.27 16.26 -2.55
N PHE A 169 -15.01 16.07 -2.91
CA PHE A 169 -14.59 15.87 -4.28
C PHE A 169 -14.44 14.39 -4.58
N VAL A 170 -14.89 13.98 -5.77
CA VAL A 170 -14.69 12.62 -6.30
C VAL A 170 -14.09 12.76 -7.70
N GLU A 171 -12.85 12.38 -7.85
CA GLU A 171 -12.20 12.29 -9.15
C GLU A 171 -12.05 10.85 -9.58
N THR A 172 -12.45 10.55 -10.81
CA THR A 172 -12.42 9.17 -11.29
C THR A 172 -11.93 9.09 -12.72
N ASP A 173 -11.14 8.05 -13.00
CA ASP A 173 -10.64 7.72 -14.34
C ASP A 173 -10.32 6.22 -14.39
N GLY A 174 -10.07 5.69 -15.58
CA GLY A 174 -9.83 4.27 -15.81
C GLY A 174 -8.59 4.00 -16.66
N PHE A 175 -8.04 2.79 -16.49
CA PHE A 175 -6.97 2.31 -17.35
C PHE A 175 -7.11 0.83 -17.68
N TRP A 176 -6.40 0.38 -18.71
CA TRP A 176 -6.48 -0.97 -19.24
C TRP A 176 -5.17 -1.72 -18.96
N PRO A 177 -5.14 -2.64 -17.97
CA PRO A 177 -3.99 -3.50 -17.71
C PRO A 177 -3.86 -4.62 -18.75
N GLY A 178 -2.66 -5.19 -18.86
CA GLY A 178 -2.43 -6.41 -19.64
C GLY A 178 -2.98 -7.63 -18.92
N MET A 179 -4.01 -8.26 -19.47
CA MET A 179 -4.66 -9.43 -18.90
C MET A 179 -4.24 -10.71 -19.60
N GLN A 180 -4.18 -11.81 -18.83
CA GLN A 180 -4.10 -13.17 -19.38
C GLN A 180 -5.31 -13.45 -20.27
N GLN A 181 -5.18 -14.37 -21.22
CA GLN A 181 -6.24 -14.75 -22.16
C GLN A 181 -6.74 -13.61 -23.06
N ARG A 182 -5.94 -12.55 -23.28
CA ARG A 182 -6.25 -11.39 -24.13
C ARG A 182 -7.58 -10.69 -23.80
N ARG A 183 -8.12 -10.87 -22.62
CA ARG A 183 -9.34 -10.17 -22.18
C ARG A 183 -9.00 -8.69 -21.89
N LYS A 184 -9.80 -7.80 -22.45
CA LYS A 184 -9.72 -6.38 -22.10
C LYS A 184 -10.61 -6.14 -20.88
N ARG A 185 -10.04 -5.60 -19.81
CA ARG A 185 -10.76 -5.22 -18.59
C ARG A 185 -10.27 -3.85 -18.14
N GLU A 186 -11.21 -2.97 -17.88
CA GLU A 186 -10.92 -1.66 -17.33
C GLU A 186 -10.79 -1.74 -15.81
N VAL A 187 -9.74 -1.16 -15.27
CA VAL A 187 -9.62 -0.90 -13.84
C VAL A 187 -9.98 0.55 -13.63
N ARG A 188 -10.93 0.81 -12.75
CA ARG A 188 -11.43 2.13 -12.41
C ARG A 188 -10.85 2.56 -11.08
N VAL A 189 -10.44 3.81 -11.02
CA VAL A 189 -9.88 4.43 -9.82
C VAL A 189 -10.75 5.60 -9.45
N ALA A 190 -11.17 5.68 -8.21
CA ALA A 190 -11.80 6.85 -7.64
C ALA A 190 -10.92 7.42 -6.53
N VAL A 191 -10.77 8.72 -6.48
CA VAL A 191 -10.08 9.46 -5.43
C VAL A 191 -11.08 10.41 -4.80
N THR A 192 -11.27 10.31 -3.49
CA THR A 192 -12.15 11.22 -2.74
C THR A 192 -11.32 12.09 -1.79
N TYR A 193 -11.74 13.33 -1.56
CA TYR A 193 -11.07 14.26 -0.66
C TYR A 193 -11.97 15.46 -0.34
N GLU A 194 -11.66 16.18 0.75
CA GLU A 194 -12.47 17.34 1.20
C GLU A 194 -11.97 18.69 0.65
N GLY A 195 -10.72 18.76 0.20
CA GLY A 195 -10.11 20.00 -0.27
C GLY A 195 -8.59 19.95 -0.23
N TRP A 196 -7.97 21.10 -0.05
CA TRP A 196 -6.52 21.25 -0.08
C TRP A 196 -6.03 22.00 1.16
N GLU A 197 -4.90 21.58 1.69
CA GLU A 197 -4.18 22.26 2.76
C GLU A 197 -2.70 22.43 2.43
N LYS A 198 -2.04 23.40 3.01
CA LYS A 198 -0.60 23.58 2.85
C LYS A 198 0.15 22.40 3.48
N ARG A 199 1.13 21.84 2.75
CA ARG A 199 1.92 20.70 3.21
C ARG A 199 2.72 20.97 4.47
N SER A 200 3.18 22.21 4.62
CA SER A 200 3.87 22.72 5.81
C SER A 200 3.73 24.25 5.86
N PRO A 201 3.87 24.88 7.04
CA PRO A 201 3.91 26.33 7.14
C PRO A 201 4.97 26.92 6.20
N GLY A 202 4.58 27.90 5.39
CA GLY A 202 5.47 28.56 4.41
C GLY A 202 5.67 27.81 3.09
N SER A 203 5.11 26.62 2.90
CA SER A 203 5.16 25.89 1.64
C SER A 203 4.03 26.32 0.70
N GLU A 204 4.35 26.49 -0.58
CA GLU A 204 3.32 26.62 -1.65
C GLU A 204 2.76 25.24 -2.06
N ALA A 205 3.46 24.15 -1.72
CA ALA A 205 3.00 22.81 -1.99
C ALA A 205 1.79 22.45 -1.13
N GLN A 206 0.82 21.76 -1.76
CA GLN A 206 -0.42 21.37 -1.09
C GLN A 206 -0.59 19.87 -1.03
N THR A 207 -1.35 19.43 -0.04
CA THR A 207 -1.82 18.07 0.10
C THR A 207 -3.35 18.05 0.13
N LEU A 208 -3.92 16.90 -0.20
CA LEU A 208 -5.37 16.71 -0.18
C LEU A 208 -5.82 16.34 1.24
N VAL A 209 -6.85 17.01 1.70
CA VAL A 209 -7.45 16.76 3.00
C VAL A 209 -8.30 15.49 2.94
N HIS A 210 -8.10 14.57 3.86
CA HIS A 210 -8.81 13.29 3.98
C HIS A 210 -8.87 12.48 2.66
N ARG A 211 -7.76 12.47 1.93
CA ARG A 211 -7.67 11.74 0.67
C ARG A 211 -7.86 10.24 0.88
N GLN A 212 -8.75 9.65 0.06
CA GLN A 212 -8.91 8.21 -0.05
C GLN A 212 -8.88 7.78 -1.51
N ASP A 213 -8.15 6.71 -1.78
CA ASP A 213 -8.09 6.09 -3.08
C ASP A 213 -8.89 4.78 -3.05
N MET A 214 -9.67 4.53 -4.08
CA MET A 214 -10.43 3.30 -4.29
C MET A 214 -10.07 2.72 -5.64
N VAL A 215 -9.92 1.41 -5.70
CA VAL A 215 -9.78 0.67 -6.96
C VAL A 215 -10.97 -0.28 -7.07
N ILE A 216 -11.78 -0.07 -8.10
CA ILE A 216 -13.05 -0.75 -8.27
C ILE A 216 -12.91 -1.84 -9.33
N PRO A 217 -13.22 -3.10 -8.99
CA PRO A 217 -13.21 -4.22 -9.92
C PRO A 217 -14.21 -4.03 -11.07
N TRP A 218 -13.87 -4.61 -12.23
CA TRP A 218 -14.84 -4.71 -13.33
C TRP A 218 -16.07 -5.53 -12.90
N GLY A 219 -17.21 -5.12 -13.40
CA GLY A 219 -18.50 -5.79 -13.11
C GLY A 219 -19.18 -5.35 -11.82
N GLN A 220 -18.57 -4.43 -11.07
CA GLN A 220 -19.18 -3.77 -9.92
C GLN A 220 -19.60 -2.36 -10.31
N ASP A 221 -20.66 -1.86 -9.66
CA ASP A 221 -21.08 -0.47 -9.82
C ASP A 221 -20.12 0.45 -9.04
N VAL A 222 -19.48 1.34 -9.77
CA VAL A 222 -18.49 2.27 -9.20
C VAL A 222 -19.15 3.22 -8.21
N TRP A 223 -20.32 3.73 -8.58
CA TRP A 223 -20.97 4.78 -7.82
C TRP A 223 -21.67 4.26 -6.57
N GLU A 224 -22.18 3.03 -6.61
CA GLU A 224 -22.65 2.35 -5.42
C GLU A 224 -21.51 2.21 -4.40
N GLN A 225 -20.33 1.75 -4.82
CA GLN A 225 -19.19 1.59 -3.92
C GLN A 225 -18.64 2.93 -3.41
N VAL A 226 -18.56 3.95 -4.28
CA VAL A 226 -18.11 5.29 -3.86
C VAL A 226 -19.11 5.87 -2.86
N ARG A 227 -20.42 5.77 -3.13
CA ARG A 227 -21.47 6.22 -2.21
C ARG A 227 -21.36 5.51 -0.86
N ASP A 228 -21.33 4.18 -0.86
CA ASP A 228 -21.29 3.38 0.37
C ASP A 228 -20.05 3.74 1.21
N GLN A 229 -18.89 3.96 0.56
CA GLN A 229 -17.69 4.41 1.24
C GLN A 229 -17.84 5.82 1.83
N LEU A 230 -18.45 6.75 1.09
CA LEU A 230 -18.66 8.11 1.57
C LEU A 230 -19.70 8.16 2.70
N GLU A 231 -20.77 7.37 2.63
CA GLU A 231 -21.79 7.27 3.69
C GLU A 231 -21.26 6.72 5.03
N LEU A 232 -20.17 5.94 4.98
CA LEU A 232 -19.47 5.51 6.22
C LEU A 232 -18.76 6.67 6.93
N GLU A 233 -18.41 7.72 6.22
CA GLU A 233 -17.58 8.80 6.75
C GLU A 233 -18.33 10.13 6.86
N TYR A 234 -19.32 10.38 6.00
CA TYR A 234 -20.00 11.65 5.87
C TYR A 234 -21.51 11.53 6.00
N ASP A 235 -22.13 12.57 6.50
CA ASP A 235 -23.55 12.82 6.30
C ASP A 235 -23.74 13.47 4.92
N LEU A 236 -24.18 12.68 3.96
CA LEU A 236 -24.34 13.13 2.57
C LEU A 236 -25.63 13.92 2.30
N SER A 237 -26.51 14.06 3.28
CA SER A 237 -27.79 14.77 3.10
C SER A 237 -27.59 16.25 2.76
N GLU A 238 -26.59 16.88 3.35
CA GLU A 238 -26.25 18.30 3.16
C GLU A 238 -24.94 18.52 2.39
N THR A 239 -24.16 17.46 2.12
CA THR A 239 -22.85 17.49 1.48
C THR A 239 -23.00 17.64 -0.04
N TRP A 240 -22.34 18.63 -0.64
CA TRP A 240 -22.15 18.67 -2.08
C TRP A 240 -21.06 17.70 -2.53
N VAL A 241 -21.38 16.86 -3.50
CA VAL A 241 -20.43 15.94 -4.13
C VAL A 241 -20.05 16.48 -5.51
N VAL A 242 -18.79 16.87 -5.68
CA VAL A 242 -18.26 17.35 -6.97
C VAL A 242 -17.54 16.22 -7.68
N ILE A 243 -18.08 15.80 -8.79
CA ILE A 243 -17.53 14.71 -9.60
C ILE A 243 -16.72 15.27 -10.75
N ASN A 244 -15.45 14.83 -10.90
CA ASN A 244 -14.58 15.19 -12.00
C ASN A 244 -14.06 13.93 -12.72
N GLY A 245 -14.05 13.94 -14.02
CA GLY A 245 -13.49 12.85 -14.82
C GLY A 245 -13.66 13.08 -16.31
N ASP A 246 -13.30 12.08 -17.10
CA ASP A 246 -13.48 12.15 -18.55
C ASP A 246 -14.97 12.10 -18.94
N ARG A 247 -15.28 12.14 -20.22
CA ARG A 247 -16.67 12.15 -20.72
C ARG A 247 -17.33 10.78 -20.78
N ALA A 248 -16.75 9.76 -20.11
CA ALA A 248 -17.34 8.42 -20.11
C ALA A 248 -18.74 8.42 -19.47
N ALA A 249 -19.65 7.67 -20.06
CA ALA A 249 -21.05 7.65 -19.61
C ALA A 249 -21.18 7.19 -18.15
N TRP A 250 -20.37 6.23 -17.73
CA TRP A 250 -20.39 5.73 -16.35
C TRP A 250 -19.95 6.78 -15.33
N ILE A 251 -19.07 7.73 -15.69
CA ILE A 251 -18.66 8.82 -14.78
C ILE A 251 -19.83 9.79 -14.56
N ARG A 252 -20.50 10.18 -15.65
CA ARG A 252 -21.62 11.10 -15.58
C ARG A 252 -22.81 10.58 -14.76
N GLN A 253 -23.02 9.26 -14.76
CA GLN A 253 -24.07 8.60 -13.98
C GLN A 253 -23.94 8.86 -12.47
N GLY A 254 -22.73 9.16 -11.99
CA GLY A 254 -22.45 9.43 -10.58
C GLY A 254 -23.31 10.52 -9.95
N VAL A 255 -23.73 11.52 -10.74
CA VAL A 255 -24.61 12.58 -10.23
C VAL A 255 -25.92 12.04 -9.66
N GLY A 256 -26.44 10.94 -10.21
CA GLY A 256 -27.68 10.32 -9.75
C GLY A 256 -27.58 9.53 -8.44
N TYR A 257 -26.38 9.36 -7.89
CA TYR A 257 -26.17 8.57 -6.66
C TYR A 257 -26.14 9.42 -5.38
N PHE A 258 -26.13 10.74 -5.50
CA PHE A 258 -26.02 11.66 -4.36
C PHE A 258 -27.12 12.71 -4.36
N PRO A 259 -27.64 13.11 -3.20
CA PRO A 259 -28.71 14.11 -3.10
C PRO A 259 -28.30 15.47 -3.70
N ARG A 260 -27.04 15.85 -3.48
CA ARG A 260 -26.45 17.11 -3.98
C ARG A 260 -25.15 16.81 -4.73
N ALA A 261 -25.23 16.72 -6.02
CA ALA A 261 -24.05 16.44 -6.85
C ALA A 261 -23.98 17.35 -8.07
N LEU A 262 -22.77 17.58 -8.53
CA LEU A 262 -22.49 18.16 -9.83
C LEU A 262 -21.33 17.46 -10.51
N TYR A 263 -21.34 17.51 -11.84
CA TYR A 263 -20.29 16.89 -12.64
C TYR A 263 -19.56 17.96 -13.46
N GLN A 264 -18.23 17.85 -13.48
CA GLN A 264 -17.35 18.61 -14.35
C GLN A 264 -16.57 17.67 -15.26
N VAL A 265 -16.46 18.01 -16.52
CA VAL A 265 -15.52 17.35 -17.43
C VAL A 265 -14.10 17.74 -17.02
N ASP A 266 -13.25 16.74 -16.81
CA ASP A 266 -11.84 16.98 -16.49
C ASP A 266 -11.18 17.90 -17.53
N ARG A 267 -10.55 18.97 -17.04
CA ARG A 267 -10.00 20.06 -17.87
C ARG A 267 -8.89 19.58 -18.80
N PHE A 268 -8.05 18.69 -18.33
CA PHE A 268 -6.97 18.13 -19.15
C PHE A 268 -7.53 17.33 -20.31
N HIS A 269 -8.51 16.46 -20.03
CA HIS A 269 -9.17 15.66 -21.05
C HIS A 269 -9.96 16.52 -22.06
N LEU A 270 -10.65 17.53 -21.57
CA LEU A 270 -11.41 18.44 -22.44
C LEU A 270 -10.49 19.20 -23.39
N VAL A 271 -9.43 19.84 -22.89
CA VAL A 271 -8.46 20.58 -23.72
C VAL A 271 -7.75 19.64 -24.70
N ARG A 272 -7.35 18.45 -24.27
CA ARG A 272 -6.74 17.43 -25.14
C ARG A 272 -7.67 17.03 -26.28
N ASP A 273 -8.94 16.84 -25.99
CA ASP A 273 -9.92 16.42 -27.01
C ASP A 273 -10.25 17.54 -27.97
N LEU A 274 -10.31 18.80 -27.50
CA LEU A 274 -10.42 19.98 -28.35
C LEU A 274 -9.21 20.13 -29.29
N LYS A 275 -8.00 20.05 -28.76
CA LYS A 275 -6.76 20.07 -29.56
C LYS A 275 -6.75 18.97 -30.62
N ARG A 276 -7.19 17.78 -30.27
CA ARG A 276 -7.25 16.64 -31.20
C ARG A 276 -8.29 16.87 -32.32
N ALA A 277 -9.46 17.41 -31.97
CA ALA A 277 -10.53 17.65 -32.90
C ALA A 277 -10.22 18.82 -33.85
N LEU A 278 -9.61 19.89 -33.32
CA LEU A 278 -9.37 21.16 -34.02
C LEU A 278 -7.94 21.31 -34.57
N ARG A 279 -7.12 20.28 -34.55
CA ARG A 279 -5.69 20.30 -34.92
C ARG A 279 -5.34 20.92 -36.27
N LYS A 280 -6.32 20.98 -37.20
CA LYS A 280 -6.17 21.59 -38.54
C LYS A 280 -6.75 22.99 -38.63
N GLN A 281 -7.29 23.52 -37.54
CA GLN A 281 -8.01 24.76 -37.47
C GLN A 281 -7.56 25.57 -36.25
N ALA A 282 -6.30 26.07 -36.26
CA ALA A 282 -5.61 26.66 -35.11
C ALA A 282 -6.37 27.83 -34.46
N GLU A 283 -7.08 28.66 -35.26
CA GLU A 283 -7.87 29.77 -34.73
C GLU A 283 -9.03 29.28 -33.86
N TYR A 284 -9.77 28.28 -34.33
CA TYR A 284 -10.85 27.67 -33.55
C TYR A 284 -10.31 26.87 -32.34
N GLU A 285 -9.12 26.30 -32.44
CA GLU A 285 -8.48 25.65 -31.30
C GLU A 285 -8.18 26.65 -30.18
N ALA A 286 -7.55 27.79 -30.52
CA ALA A 286 -7.23 28.84 -29.57
C ALA A 286 -8.50 29.40 -28.92
N GLU A 287 -9.51 29.74 -29.74
CA GLU A 287 -10.78 30.30 -29.28
C GLU A 287 -11.54 29.30 -28.36
N ALA A 288 -11.54 28.02 -28.70
CA ALA A 288 -12.16 27.00 -27.86
C ALA A 288 -11.46 26.85 -26.49
N GLN A 289 -10.12 26.97 -26.47
CA GLN A 289 -9.36 26.90 -25.21
C GLN A 289 -9.64 28.14 -24.33
N GLU A 290 -9.71 29.32 -24.92
CA GLU A 290 -10.11 30.54 -24.19
C GLU A 290 -11.53 30.42 -23.62
N ALA A 291 -12.48 29.92 -24.42
CA ALA A 291 -13.84 29.70 -23.97
C ALA A 291 -13.93 28.72 -22.80
N VAL A 292 -13.12 27.61 -22.83
CA VAL A 292 -12.99 26.66 -21.70
C VAL A 292 -12.43 27.38 -20.48
N GLN A 293 -11.40 28.20 -20.62
CA GLN A 293 -10.82 28.94 -19.48
C GLN A 293 -11.84 29.93 -18.87
N ALA A 294 -12.63 30.59 -19.71
CA ALA A 294 -13.69 31.47 -19.26
C ALA A 294 -14.92 30.76 -18.68
N GLY A 295 -15.02 29.43 -18.84
CA GLY A 295 -16.19 28.65 -18.43
C GLY A 295 -17.41 28.90 -19.31
N ASP A 296 -17.22 29.40 -20.53
CA ASP A 296 -18.30 29.74 -21.48
C ASP A 296 -18.62 28.51 -22.37
N ALA A 297 -19.53 27.68 -21.90
CA ALA A 297 -19.97 26.47 -22.59
C ALA A 297 -20.62 26.80 -23.97
N ASP A 298 -21.41 27.88 -24.04
CA ASP A 298 -22.06 28.27 -25.27
C ASP A 298 -21.05 28.71 -26.33
N ARG A 299 -20.01 29.43 -25.92
CA ARG A 299 -18.91 29.81 -26.82
C ARG A 299 -18.16 28.56 -27.32
N VAL A 300 -17.86 27.59 -26.47
CA VAL A 300 -17.25 26.32 -26.87
C VAL A 300 -18.09 25.62 -27.94
N LEU A 301 -19.40 25.49 -27.71
CA LEU A 301 -20.32 24.85 -28.66
C LEU A 301 -20.47 25.61 -29.96
N ARG A 302 -20.48 26.95 -29.93
CA ARG A 302 -20.48 27.82 -31.14
C ARG A 302 -19.21 27.61 -31.95
N VAL A 303 -18.05 27.66 -31.33
CA VAL A 303 -16.74 27.42 -31.97
C VAL A 303 -16.71 26.06 -32.67
N LEU A 304 -17.13 25.01 -31.97
CA LEU A 304 -17.20 23.66 -32.56
C LEU A 304 -18.19 23.59 -33.73
N THR A 305 -19.29 24.35 -33.69
CA THR A 305 -20.26 24.41 -34.79
C THR A 305 -19.65 25.08 -36.02
N LEU A 306 -18.91 26.18 -35.85
CA LEU A 306 -18.22 26.86 -36.93
C LEU A 306 -17.09 26.01 -37.51
N ALA A 307 -16.31 25.39 -36.66
CA ALA A 307 -15.24 24.48 -37.08
C ALA A 307 -15.78 23.26 -37.85
N GLU A 308 -16.92 22.69 -37.42
CA GLU A 308 -17.60 21.61 -38.16
C GLU A 308 -17.97 22.00 -39.57
N LYS A 309 -18.50 23.21 -39.74
CA LYS A 309 -18.86 23.77 -41.08
C LYS A 309 -17.62 24.07 -41.94
N GLY A 310 -16.54 24.56 -41.34
CA GLY A 310 -15.27 24.87 -42.00
C GLY A 310 -14.39 23.66 -42.32
N ALA A 311 -14.71 22.48 -41.78
CA ALA A 311 -13.90 21.28 -41.94
C ALA A 311 -13.91 20.80 -43.41
N LYS A 312 -12.72 20.74 -44.02
CA LYS A 312 -12.53 20.32 -45.41
C LYS A 312 -12.70 18.82 -45.63
N GLU A 313 -12.28 18.00 -44.68
CA GLU A 313 -12.32 16.56 -44.76
C GLU A 313 -13.52 15.97 -43.99
N ALA A 314 -14.18 14.96 -44.57
CA ALA A 314 -15.31 14.29 -43.91
C ALA A 314 -14.91 13.68 -42.53
N LYS A 315 -13.73 13.09 -42.44
CA LYS A 315 -13.21 12.48 -41.18
C LYS A 315 -13.00 13.55 -40.11
N GLU A 316 -12.48 14.69 -40.44
CA GLU A 316 -12.30 15.82 -39.54
C GLU A 316 -13.65 16.31 -39.02
N ARG A 317 -14.61 16.54 -39.95
CA ARG A 317 -15.97 16.96 -39.65
C ARG A 317 -16.68 16.01 -38.68
N ASP A 318 -16.51 14.71 -38.92
CA ASP A 318 -17.14 13.71 -38.05
C ASP A 318 -16.55 13.68 -36.61
N VAL A 319 -15.24 13.91 -36.47
CA VAL A 319 -14.59 14.02 -35.15
C VAL A 319 -15.12 15.25 -34.39
N ILE A 320 -15.18 16.42 -35.07
CA ILE A 320 -15.69 17.67 -34.47
C ILE A 320 -17.16 17.50 -34.10
N ARG A 321 -17.97 16.96 -35.02
CA ARG A 321 -19.41 16.70 -34.80
C ARG A 321 -19.65 15.82 -33.60
N LYS A 322 -18.89 14.73 -33.46
CA LYS A 322 -19.01 13.83 -32.33
C LYS A 322 -18.70 14.54 -31.02
N LEU A 323 -17.59 15.28 -30.97
CA LEU A 323 -17.21 16.04 -29.77
C LEU A 323 -18.27 17.07 -29.41
N ARG A 324 -18.75 17.85 -30.39
CA ARG A 324 -19.79 18.85 -30.19
C ARG A 324 -21.10 18.23 -29.64
N ARG A 325 -21.55 17.12 -30.24
CA ARG A 325 -22.76 16.41 -29.77
C ARG A 325 -22.60 15.92 -28.34
N ASP A 326 -21.47 15.32 -28.01
CA ASP A 326 -21.20 14.86 -26.66
C ASP A 326 -21.24 16.02 -25.66
N LEU A 327 -20.57 17.14 -25.95
CA LEU A 327 -20.54 18.29 -25.05
C LEU A 327 -21.91 18.99 -24.96
N ALA A 328 -22.70 19.01 -26.05
CA ALA A 328 -24.03 19.58 -26.04
C ALA A 328 -25.03 18.83 -25.15
N THR A 329 -24.78 17.57 -24.81
CA THR A 329 -25.60 16.81 -23.84
C THR A 329 -25.31 17.18 -22.40
N MET A 330 -24.24 17.93 -22.12
CA MET A 330 -23.79 18.28 -20.77
C MET A 330 -23.15 19.70 -20.73
N PRO A 331 -23.79 20.74 -21.15
CA PRO A 331 -23.18 22.07 -21.26
C PRO A 331 -22.68 22.59 -19.90
N GLU A 332 -23.39 22.31 -18.81
CA GLU A 332 -22.98 22.72 -17.47
C GLU A 332 -21.64 22.08 -17.05
N ALA A 333 -21.36 20.85 -17.52
CA ALA A 333 -20.13 20.13 -17.18
C ALA A 333 -18.86 20.72 -17.85
N ILE A 334 -19.03 21.58 -18.87
CA ILE A 334 -17.93 22.34 -19.49
C ILE A 334 -17.48 23.46 -18.56
N CYS A 335 -18.39 24.02 -17.75
CA CYS A 335 -18.11 25.06 -16.80
C CYS A 335 -17.26 24.53 -15.63
N ASP A 336 -16.42 25.41 -15.08
CA ASP A 336 -15.69 25.12 -13.85
C ASP A 336 -16.70 24.87 -12.71
N TYR A 337 -16.47 23.82 -11.91
CA TYR A 337 -17.35 23.45 -10.80
C TYR A 337 -17.57 24.63 -9.81
N ARG A 338 -16.58 25.52 -9.65
CA ARG A 338 -16.68 26.70 -8.78
C ARG A 338 -17.75 27.68 -9.30
N VAL A 339 -17.91 27.81 -10.63
CA VAL A 339 -18.98 28.60 -11.22
C VAL A 339 -20.32 27.95 -10.91
N GLN A 340 -20.43 26.65 -11.06
CA GLN A 340 -21.66 25.91 -10.77
C GLN A 340 -22.04 25.97 -9.28
N LEU A 341 -21.08 25.87 -8.35
CA LEU A 341 -21.29 26.00 -6.91
C LEU A 341 -21.73 27.39 -6.50
N ARG A 342 -21.08 28.44 -7.04
CA ARG A 342 -21.48 29.87 -6.79
C ARG A 342 -22.91 30.14 -7.22
N ALA A 343 -23.32 29.62 -8.36
CA ALA A 343 -24.72 29.76 -8.83
C ALA A 343 -25.72 29.08 -7.88
N ARG A 344 -25.26 28.16 -6.98
CA ARG A 344 -26.04 27.46 -5.95
C ARG A 344 -25.84 28.04 -4.55
N GLY A 345 -25.15 29.17 -4.43
CA GLY A 345 -24.93 29.85 -3.15
C GLY A 345 -23.80 29.29 -2.28
N VAL A 346 -22.95 28.41 -2.84
CA VAL A 346 -21.81 27.82 -2.11
C VAL A 346 -20.56 28.68 -2.30
N SER A 347 -19.86 29.01 -1.22
CA SER A 347 -18.58 29.74 -1.27
C SER A 347 -17.50 28.92 -1.96
N THR A 348 -16.67 29.57 -2.76
CA THR A 348 -15.60 28.92 -3.54
C THR A 348 -14.24 29.59 -3.41
N GLU A 349 -14.04 30.44 -2.40
CA GLU A 349 -12.86 31.31 -2.28
C GLU A 349 -11.56 30.54 -2.11
N GLU A 350 -11.58 29.40 -1.38
CA GLU A 350 -10.42 28.57 -1.12
C GLU A 350 -10.31 27.37 -2.06
N LEU A 351 -11.26 27.23 -2.99
CA LEU A 351 -11.32 26.07 -3.86
C LEU A 351 -10.38 26.19 -5.06
N ARG A 352 -9.74 25.06 -5.41
CA ARG A 352 -8.75 24.98 -6.48
C ARG A 352 -9.23 24.14 -7.65
N GLY A 353 -8.45 24.14 -8.73
CA GLY A 353 -8.69 23.24 -9.87
C GLY A 353 -8.51 21.78 -9.47
N MET A 354 -9.39 20.94 -9.96
CA MET A 354 -9.30 19.48 -9.85
C MET A 354 -8.34 18.92 -10.91
N GLY A 355 -7.87 17.68 -10.77
CA GLY A 355 -6.96 17.02 -11.72
C GLY A 355 -6.11 15.93 -11.06
N VAL A 356 -6.58 15.38 -9.95
CA VAL A 356 -5.85 14.36 -9.18
C VAL A 356 -6.01 12.97 -9.82
N ALA A 357 -7.10 12.72 -10.54
CA ALA A 357 -7.41 11.40 -11.12
C ALA A 357 -6.29 10.88 -12.02
N GLU A 358 -5.74 11.72 -12.92
CA GLU A 358 -4.66 11.30 -13.83
C GLU A 358 -3.40 10.89 -13.05
N SER A 359 -2.99 11.68 -12.06
CA SER A 359 -1.84 11.37 -11.22
C SER A 359 -2.07 10.08 -10.40
N ALA A 360 -3.29 9.84 -9.91
CA ALA A 360 -3.67 8.62 -9.24
C ALA A 360 -3.59 7.43 -10.20
N VAL A 361 -4.22 7.50 -11.37
CA VAL A 361 -4.13 6.46 -12.40
C VAL A 361 -2.69 6.20 -12.81
N ALA A 362 -1.85 7.23 -12.97
CA ALA A 362 -0.43 7.06 -13.28
C ALA A 362 0.28 6.24 -12.21
N ARG A 363 0.02 6.48 -10.91
CA ARG A 363 0.60 5.73 -9.79
C ARG A 363 0.21 4.26 -9.80
N TYR A 364 -1.07 3.95 -10.02
CA TYR A 364 -1.55 2.56 -10.13
C TYR A 364 -1.07 1.90 -11.41
N SER A 365 -1.14 2.59 -12.53
CA SER A 365 -0.76 2.08 -13.83
C SER A 365 0.74 1.80 -13.94
N ALA A 366 1.59 2.51 -13.22
CA ALA A 366 3.03 2.25 -13.17
C ALA A 366 3.35 0.78 -12.81
N ARG A 367 2.54 0.19 -11.92
CA ARG A 367 2.68 -1.22 -11.52
C ARG A 367 1.75 -2.15 -12.29
N LEU A 368 0.54 -1.74 -12.63
CA LEU A 368 -0.53 -2.62 -13.14
C LEU A 368 -0.65 -2.58 -14.67
N ARG A 369 -0.26 -1.49 -15.34
CA ARG A 369 -0.44 -1.33 -16.79
C ARG A 369 0.45 -2.30 -17.58
N GLN A 370 0.02 -2.60 -18.79
CA GLN A 370 0.74 -3.43 -19.72
C GLN A 370 2.11 -2.85 -20.09
N GLY A 371 3.15 -3.68 -20.05
CA GLY A 371 4.52 -3.36 -20.43
C GLY A 371 5.51 -4.39 -19.88
N GLY A 372 6.60 -4.65 -20.58
CA GLY A 372 7.64 -5.59 -20.14
C GLY A 372 7.17 -7.04 -19.94
N GLY A 373 6.20 -7.52 -20.73
CA GLY A 373 5.70 -8.91 -20.65
C GLY A 373 4.76 -9.19 -19.47
N ARG A 374 4.28 -8.17 -18.77
CA ARG A 374 3.33 -8.35 -17.66
C ARG A 374 1.96 -8.74 -18.18
N SER A 375 1.39 -9.81 -17.59
CA SER A 375 0.05 -10.29 -17.87
C SER A 375 -0.59 -10.80 -16.59
N TRP A 376 -1.70 -10.20 -16.19
CA TRP A 376 -2.36 -10.44 -14.92
C TRP A 376 -3.47 -11.47 -15.01
N SER A 377 -3.55 -12.37 -14.02
CA SER A 377 -4.80 -13.05 -13.73
C SER A 377 -5.78 -12.04 -13.07
N PRO A 378 -7.09 -12.25 -13.18
CA PRO A 378 -8.07 -11.37 -12.53
C PRO A 378 -7.80 -11.17 -11.03
N ASP A 379 -7.66 -12.24 -10.28
CA ASP A 379 -7.45 -12.21 -8.82
C ASP A 379 -6.11 -11.57 -8.46
N GLY A 380 -5.03 -11.92 -9.18
CA GLY A 380 -3.72 -11.33 -8.97
C GLY A 380 -3.66 -9.83 -9.24
N LEU A 381 -4.42 -9.35 -10.23
CA LEU A 381 -4.55 -7.92 -10.51
C LEU A 381 -5.25 -7.19 -9.36
N MET A 382 -6.40 -7.70 -8.92
CA MET A 382 -7.17 -7.06 -7.87
C MET A 382 -6.45 -7.13 -6.52
N ALA A 383 -5.83 -8.24 -6.19
CA ALA A 383 -5.01 -8.34 -4.99
C ALA A 383 -3.89 -7.30 -4.97
N MET A 384 -3.14 -7.16 -6.08
CA MET A 384 -2.09 -6.13 -6.20
C MET A 384 -2.69 -4.72 -6.14
N ALA A 385 -3.86 -4.48 -6.71
CA ALA A 385 -4.54 -3.19 -6.65
C ALA A 385 -4.86 -2.79 -5.18
N HIS A 386 -5.40 -3.70 -4.37
CA HIS A 386 -5.67 -3.46 -2.95
C HIS A 386 -4.36 -3.24 -2.15
N VAL A 387 -3.31 -3.99 -2.46
CA VAL A 387 -1.98 -3.77 -1.87
C VAL A 387 -1.46 -2.36 -2.19
N LEU A 388 -1.63 -1.89 -3.43
CA LEU A 388 -1.24 -0.53 -3.81
C LEU A 388 -2.09 0.53 -3.11
N VAL A 389 -3.40 0.32 -2.96
CA VAL A 389 -4.26 1.22 -2.16
C VAL A 389 -3.74 1.32 -0.74
N ALA A 390 -3.49 0.20 -0.06
CA ALA A 390 -2.95 0.17 1.30
C ALA A 390 -1.57 0.84 1.38
N LYS A 391 -0.71 0.64 0.38
CA LYS A 391 0.59 1.30 0.29
C LYS A 391 0.46 2.82 0.19
N PHE A 392 -0.38 3.32 -0.72
CA PHE A 392 -0.54 4.76 -0.93
C PHE A 392 -1.27 5.46 0.22
N ARG A 393 -2.05 4.72 1.00
CA ARG A 393 -2.62 5.17 2.28
C ARG A 393 -1.62 5.10 3.45
N GLY A 394 -0.43 4.54 3.25
CA GLY A 394 0.59 4.38 4.30
C GLY A 394 0.27 3.29 5.34
N ILE A 395 -0.73 2.44 5.08
CA ILE A 395 -1.20 1.40 6.01
C ILE A 395 -0.75 -0.01 5.65
N LEU A 396 0.02 -0.20 4.58
CA LEU A 396 0.37 -1.54 4.09
C LEU A 396 1.08 -2.39 5.16
N ARG A 397 2.06 -1.83 5.87
CA ARG A 397 2.76 -2.54 6.96
C ARG A 397 1.83 -2.96 8.09
N LEU A 398 0.93 -2.06 8.45
CA LEU A 398 -0.08 -2.33 9.47
C LEU A 398 -1.01 -3.44 9.00
N ALA A 399 -1.51 -3.34 7.77
CA ALA A 399 -2.40 -4.32 7.17
C ALA A 399 -1.75 -5.72 7.11
N VAL A 400 -0.48 -5.83 6.69
CA VAL A 400 0.21 -7.14 6.66
C VAL A 400 0.36 -7.74 8.06
N ARG A 401 0.64 -6.92 9.07
CA ARG A 401 0.68 -7.38 10.47
C ARG A 401 -0.68 -7.84 10.99
N HIS A 402 -1.75 -7.23 10.52
CA HIS A 402 -3.12 -7.49 10.97
C HIS A 402 -3.82 -8.61 10.21
N THR A 403 -3.25 -9.11 9.12
CA THR A 403 -3.88 -10.15 8.32
C THR A 403 -4.22 -11.43 9.11
N GLU A 404 -3.59 -11.65 10.27
CA GLU A 404 -3.82 -12.85 11.08
C GLU A 404 -3.96 -12.56 12.60
N ARG A 405 -3.86 -11.28 13.08
CA ARG A 405 -3.41 -11.09 14.47
C ARG A 405 -4.25 -10.31 15.46
N LEU A 406 -5.24 -9.52 15.10
CA LEU A 406 -5.82 -8.59 16.09
C LEU A 406 -6.75 -9.23 17.13
N ALA A 407 -7.40 -10.32 16.81
CA ALA A 407 -8.33 -10.94 17.78
C ALA A 407 -7.62 -11.79 18.84
N GLY A 408 -6.45 -12.36 18.52
CA GLY A 408 -5.80 -13.34 19.41
C GLY A 408 -4.72 -12.76 20.33
N LEU A 409 -4.03 -11.66 19.97
CA LEU A 409 -2.90 -11.16 20.78
C LEU A 409 -3.36 -10.46 22.07
N GLU A 410 -4.42 -9.66 21.99
CA GLU A 410 -4.98 -9.02 23.19
C GLU A 410 -5.56 -10.07 24.13
N GLU A 411 -6.18 -11.11 23.61
CA GLU A 411 -6.79 -12.19 24.38
C GLU A 411 -5.72 -13.10 25.01
N ALA A 412 -4.74 -13.57 24.23
CA ALA A 412 -3.64 -14.40 24.73
C ALA A 412 -2.74 -13.66 25.72
N LEU A 413 -2.47 -12.35 25.48
CA LEU A 413 -1.72 -11.54 26.44
C LEU A 413 -2.57 -11.13 27.66
N SER A 414 -3.90 -11.10 27.58
CA SER A 414 -4.77 -10.84 28.73
C SER A 414 -4.84 -12.02 29.67
N GLU A 415 -4.72 -13.24 29.15
CA GLU A 415 -4.74 -14.48 29.93
C GLU A 415 -3.38 -14.82 30.57
N ALA A 416 -2.27 -14.24 30.08
CA ALA A 416 -0.95 -14.50 30.66
C ALA A 416 -0.81 -13.80 32.04
N PRO A 417 -0.26 -14.49 33.04
CA PRO A 417 -0.01 -13.89 34.35
C PRO A 417 0.83 -12.60 34.22
N VAL A 418 0.42 -11.54 34.91
CA VAL A 418 1.04 -10.21 34.84
C VAL A 418 2.57 -10.27 35.05
N ARG A 419 3.03 -11.15 35.94
CA ARG A 419 4.48 -11.35 36.22
C ARG A 419 5.26 -11.94 35.04
N ALA A 420 4.65 -12.84 34.26
CA ALA A 420 5.31 -13.40 33.06
C ALA A 420 5.42 -12.34 31.96
N ARG A 421 4.35 -11.57 31.77
CA ARG A 421 4.32 -10.43 30.83
C ARG A 421 5.40 -9.41 31.16
N GLN A 422 5.53 -9.06 32.45
CA GLN A 422 6.52 -8.08 32.90
C GLN A 422 7.95 -8.60 32.67
N ARG A 423 8.29 -9.84 33.04
CA ARG A 423 9.61 -10.42 32.82
C ARG A 423 9.99 -10.48 31.33
N VAL A 424 9.07 -10.87 30.44
CA VAL A 424 9.31 -10.87 29.00
C VAL A 424 9.56 -9.45 28.50
N MET A 425 8.75 -8.47 28.92
CA MET A 425 8.92 -7.07 28.53
C MET A 425 10.21 -6.48 29.06
N ASP A 426 10.60 -6.79 30.29
CA ASP A 426 11.84 -6.33 30.90
C ASP A 426 13.05 -6.89 30.14
N THR A 427 13.05 -8.20 29.83
CA THR A 427 14.13 -8.84 29.05
C THR A 427 14.22 -8.27 27.63
N VAL A 428 13.10 -8.08 26.94
CA VAL A 428 13.07 -7.48 25.60
C VAL A 428 13.54 -6.02 25.68
N SER A 429 13.13 -5.27 26.69
CA SER A 429 13.54 -3.88 26.89
C SER A 429 15.04 -3.75 27.14
N GLU A 430 15.62 -4.57 28.02
CA GLU A 430 17.06 -4.60 28.29
C GLU A 430 17.86 -4.90 27.03
N ARG A 431 17.44 -5.90 26.22
CA ARG A 431 18.12 -6.26 24.98
C ARG A 431 17.99 -5.17 23.90
N LEU A 432 16.83 -4.52 23.80
CA LEU A 432 16.63 -3.37 22.91
C LEU A 432 17.46 -2.15 23.33
N ASP A 433 17.63 -1.92 24.63
CA ASP A 433 18.47 -0.83 25.15
C ASP A 433 19.95 -1.08 24.86
N TRP A 434 20.41 -2.30 24.95
CA TRP A 434 21.77 -2.65 24.51
C TRP A 434 21.99 -2.35 23.03
N ALA A 435 21.01 -2.71 22.17
CA ALA A 435 21.08 -2.41 20.74
C ALA A 435 21.04 -0.90 20.45
N ARG A 436 20.28 -0.11 21.23
CA ARG A 436 20.15 1.35 21.07
C ARG A 436 21.37 2.13 21.55
N HIS A 437 22.00 1.73 22.64
CA HIS A 437 23.07 2.48 23.27
C HIS A 437 24.47 2.00 22.88
N GLY A 438 24.59 1.06 21.94
CA GLY A 438 25.88 0.59 21.45
C GLY A 438 26.72 -0.17 22.49
N HIS A 439 26.18 -0.42 23.67
CA HIS A 439 26.78 -1.30 24.66
C HIS A 439 26.55 -2.77 24.26
N MET A 440 27.19 -3.19 23.19
CA MET A 440 27.30 -4.61 22.91
C MET A 440 28.37 -5.19 23.85
N PRO A 441 28.02 -6.13 24.75
CA PRO A 441 29.01 -6.77 25.61
C PRO A 441 30.13 -7.46 24.86
N ALA A 442 29.94 -7.69 23.55
CA ALA A 442 30.90 -8.31 22.67
C ALA A 442 32.04 -7.38 22.21
N LEU A 443 31.86 -6.08 22.34
CA LEU A 443 32.94 -5.11 22.04
C LEU A 443 33.80 -4.80 23.25
N ASP A 444 33.46 -5.31 24.41
CA ASP A 444 34.35 -5.31 25.57
C ASP A 444 35.41 -6.40 25.39
N LEU A 445 36.32 -6.17 24.43
CA LEU A 445 37.40 -7.07 24.00
C LEU A 445 38.40 -7.39 25.10
N GLY A 446 38.11 -7.01 26.33
CA GLY A 446 39.14 -7.00 27.36
C GLY A 446 39.14 -8.18 28.32
N ARG A 447 38.03 -8.74 28.79
CA ARG A 447 38.20 -9.63 29.98
C ARG A 447 37.31 -10.84 30.16
N ASN A 448 36.15 -11.01 29.52
CA ASN A 448 35.35 -12.26 29.74
C ASN A 448 34.51 -12.64 28.52
N ALA A 449 35.16 -12.87 27.38
CA ALA A 449 34.47 -13.24 26.15
C ALA A 449 34.21 -14.75 26.07
N SER A 450 33.22 -15.24 26.79
CA SER A 450 32.67 -16.61 26.65
C SER A 450 31.43 -16.66 25.73
N GLY A 451 30.97 -15.54 25.17
CA GLY A 451 29.82 -15.44 24.30
C GLY A 451 30.09 -15.80 22.83
N GLY A 452 29.05 -16.20 22.09
CA GLY A 452 29.13 -16.63 20.68
C GLY A 452 29.78 -15.61 19.73
N LEU A 453 29.54 -14.32 19.92
CA LEU A 453 30.13 -13.22 19.15
C LEU A 453 31.66 -13.17 19.24
N SER A 454 32.23 -13.38 20.43
CA SER A 454 33.67 -13.44 20.63
C SER A 454 34.30 -14.63 19.93
N ARG A 455 33.62 -15.77 19.86
CA ARG A 455 34.07 -16.96 19.15
C ARG A 455 34.03 -16.76 17.63
N THR A 456 33.00 -16.12 17.13
CA THR A 456 32.83 -15.80 15.69
C THR A 456 33.88 -14.78 15.26
N PHE A 457 34.12 -13.73 16.06
CA PHE A 457 35.15 -12.72 15.79
C PHE A 457 36.57 -13.29 15.83
N ARG A 458 36.89 -14.13 16.82
CA ARG A 458 38.17 -14.86 16.88
C ARG A 458 38.34 -15.80 15.68
N ARG A 459 37.31 -16.57 15.30
CA ARG A 459 37.39 -17.41 14.10
C ARG A 459 37.66 -16.64 12.84
N LEU A 460 37.00 -15.49 12.63
CA LEU A 460 37.23 -14.63 11.48
C LEU A 460 38.66 -14.02 11.47
N ILE A 461 39.11 -13.52 12.61
CA ILE A 461 40.47 -12.94 12.71
C ILE A 461 41.59 -14.00 12.58
N TYR A 462 41.44 -15.17 13.21
CA TYR A 462 42.45 -16.20 13.16
C TYR A 462 42.41 -17.06 11.89
N SER A 463 41.27 -17.14 11.18
CA SER A 463 41.25 -17.72 9.83
C SER A 463 41.81 -16.79 8.75
N ALA A 464 41.99 -15.52 9.08
CA ALA A 464 42.60 -14.51 8.22
C ALA A 464 44.15 -14.43 8.37
N ALA A 465 44.65 -15.02 9.44
CA ALA A 465 46.11 -14.98 9.78
C ALA A 465 46.81 -16.32 9.52
N SER A 466 46.12 -17.33 9.07
CA SER A 466 46.60 -18.63 8.60
C SER A 466 46.38 -18.79 7.08
#